data_ad43f02d793a159e1ef1270ba78c85e7
#
_entry.id   ad43f02d793a159e1ef1270ba78c85e7
#
_cell.length_a   1.000
_cell.length_b   1.000
_cell.length_c   1.000
_cell.angle_alpha   90.00
_cell.angle_beta   90.00
_cell.angle_gamma   90.00
#
_symmetry.space_group_name_H-M   'P 1'
#
loop_
_entity.id
_entity.type
_entity.pdbx_description
1 polymer ?
#
loop_
_entity_poly.entity_id
_entity_poly.type
_entity_poly.pdbx_seq_one_letter_code
_entity_poly.pdbx_strand_id
1 'polypeptide(L)'
;MKRAAASCQAMQQQVLQNLLQLNADSAFARDFGLRPGITIKQLRRQVPISDYELYRPYVDRMRQGDTSALLGRRNRLLMFAMTSGTTSSSKYIPVTSRFLADYRAGWQMWGIELYRTVPGLPDLHVVQIASSHCRSLTLGGTPCGNISGLVASMQNPLVRSLYTIPSAVADVADADLKRRLIL
;
A
#
# COMPACT_ATOMS: atom_id res chain seq x y z
N MET A 1 -7.54 21.19 -4.07
CA MET A 1 -6.16 21.25 -3.54
C MET A 1 -5.90 22.50 -2.70
N LYS A 2 -6.02 23.73 -3.22
CA LYS A 2 -5.70 24.96 -2.43
C LYS A 2 -6.42 25.05 -1.08
N ARG A 3 -7.69 24.64 -0.95
CA ARG A 3 -8.43 24.62 0.33
C ARG A 3 -7.87 23.60 1.32
N ALA A 4 -7.46 22.41 0.88
CA ALA A 4 -6.87 21.39 1.75
C ALA A 4 -5.50 21.82 2.29
N ALA A 5 -4.68 22.49 1.46
CA ALA A 5 -3.42 23.06 1.91
C ALA A 5 -3.60 24.18 2.95
N ALA A 6 -4.65 25.01 2.81
CA ALA A 6 -4.96 26.07 3.77
C ALA A 6 -5.48 25.55 5.12
N SER A 7 -5.93 24.29 5.21
CA SER A 7 -6.48 23.66 6.43
C SER A 7 -5.79 22.34 6.77
N CYS A 8 -4.47 22.27 6.59
CA CYS A 8 -3.68 21.04 6.74
C CYS A 8 -3.92 20.33 8.07
N GLN A 9 -3.94 21.07 9.18
CA GLN A 9 -4.17 20.48 10.52
C GLN A 9 -5.55 19.82 10.63
N ALA A 10 -6.60 20.46 10.12
CA ALA A 10 -7.94 19.91 10.13
C ALA A 10 -8.03 18.63 9.24
N MET A 11 -7.36 18.65 8.08
CA MET A 11 -7.30 17.49 7.21
C MET A 11 -6.54 16.32 7.85
N GLN A 12 -5.42 16.58 8.51
CA GLN A 12 -4.68 15.55 9.25
C GLN A 12 -5.51 14.96 10.39
N GLN A 13 -6.24 15.78 11.13
CA GLN A 13 -7.15 15.32 12.18
C GLN A 13 -8.26 14.44 11.58
N GLN A 14 -8.84 14.84 10.45
CA GLN A 14 -9.86 14.05 9.76
C GLN A 14 -9.32 12.68 9.29
N VAL A 15 -8.11 12.65 8.70
CA VAL A 15 -7.46 11.40 8.29
C VAL A 15 -7.24 10.49 9.49
N LEU A 16 -6.75 11.04 10.61
CA LEU A 16 -6.58 10.29 11.86
C LEU A 16 -7.91 9.67 12.32
N GLN A 17 -8.99 10.46 12.37
CA GLN A 17 -10.31 9.96 12.79
C GLN A 17 -10.80 8.82 11.89
N ASN A 18 -10.64 8.96 10.57
CA ASN A 18 -11.02 7.94 9.61
C ASN A 18 -10.24 6.62 9.83
N LEU A 19 -8.93 6.70 10.08
CA LEU A 19 -8.08 5.53 10.34
C LEU A 19 -8.44 4.86 11.68
N LEU A 20 -8.68 5.66 12.73
CA LEU A 20 -9.11 5.15 14.03
C LEU A 20 -10.46 4.45 13.94
N GLN A 21 -11.43 5.06 13.24
CA GLN A 21 -12.75 4.46 13.05
C GLN A 21 -12.68 3.17 12.22
N LEU A 22 -11.83 3.15 11.19
CA LEU A 22 -11.67 1.99 10.31
C LEU A 22 -11.09 0.77 11.05
N ASN A 23 -10.20 1.01 12.04
CA ASN A 23 -9.45 -0.04 12.73
C ASN A 23 -9.75 -0.15 14.24
N ALA A 24 -10.85 0.44 14.71
CA ALA A 24 -11.19 0.53 16.14
C ALA A 24 -11.33 -0.84 16.82
N ASP A 25 -11.70 -1.86 16.07
CA ASP A 25 -11.93 -3.23 16.56
C ASP A 25 -10.70 -4.15 16.39
N SER A 26 -9.53 -3.60 15.98
CA SER A 26 -8.28 -4.37 15.93
C SER A 26 -7.69 -4.63 17.32
N ALA A 27 -6.85 -5.68 17.44
CA ALA A 27 -6.11 -5.95 18.69
C ALA A 27 -5.16 -4.79 19.02
N PHE A 28 -4.43 -4.28 18.03
CA PHE A 28 -3.55 -3.12 18.22
C PHE A 28 -4.29 -1.90 18.78
N ALA A 29 -5.48 -1.62 18.25
CA ALA A 29 -6.28 -0.50 18.77
C ALA A 29 -6.66 -0.69 20.25
N ARG A 30 -7.02 -1.91 20.65
CA ARG A 30 -7.35 -2.23 22.05
C ARG A 30 -6.13 -2.12 22.96
N ASP A 31 -5.00 -2.69 22.53
CA ASP A 31 -3.76 -2.75 23.33
C ASP A 31 -3.19 -1.35 23.61
N PHE A 32 -3.35 -0.42 22.66
CA PHE A 32 -2.90 0.97 22.78
C PHE A 32 -4.02 1.97 23.15
N GLY A 33 -5.22 1.50 23.47
CA GLY A 33 -6.35 2.38 23.84
C GLY A 33 -6.81 3.31 22.72
N LEU A 34 -6.57 2.95 21.46
CA LEU A 34 -6.91 3.77 20.28
C LEU A 34 -8.40 3.67 20.00
N ARG A 35 -9.07 4.81 19.93
CA ARG A 35 -10.51 4.91 19.67
C ARG A 35 -10.83 6.18 18.87
N PRO A 36 -11.92 6.20 18.12
CA PRO A 36 -12.42 7.43 17.52
C PRO A 36 -12.55 8.56 18.57
N GLY A 37 -12.26 9.77 18.17
CA GLY A 37 -12.31 10.96 19.03
C GLY A 37 -11.01 11.33 19.71
N ILE A 38 -9.98 10.48 19.76
CA ILE A 38 -8.70 10.89 20.32
C ILE A 38 -8.01 11.92 19.43
N THR A 39 -7.27 12.83 20.05
CA THR A 39 -6.47 13.85 19.38
C THR A 39 -5.09 13.31 18.99
N ILE A 40 -4.40 14.01 18.10
CA ILE A 40 -2.99 13.69 17.75
C ILE A 40 -2.11 13.67 19.01
N LYS A 41 -2.35 14.60 19.96
CA LYS A 41 -1.60 14.66 21.23
C LYS A 41 -1.81 13.37 22.07
N GLN A 42 -3.05 12.88 22.13
CA GLN A 42 -3.37 11.63 22.84
C GLN A 42 -2.75 10.41 22.12
N LEU A 43 -2.85 10.35 20.78
CA LEU A 43 -2.20 9.30 19.98
C LEU A 43 -0.70 9.21 20.30
N ARG A 44 0.01 10.33 20.30
CA ARG A 44 1.45 10.39 20.60
C ARG A 44 1.82 9.95 22.01
N ARG A 45 0.88 10.00 22.96
CA ARG A 45 1.07 9.51 24.33
C ARG A 45 0.81 8.02 24.45
N GLN A 46 -0.13 7.49 23.64
CA GLN A 46 -0.55 6.11 23.71
C GLN A 46 0.35 5.19 22.88
N VAL A 47 0.80 5.67 21.70
CA VAL A 47 1.69 4.91 20.82
C VAL A 47 3.09 5.52 20.86
N PRO A 48 4.10 4.80 21.34
CA PRO A 48 5.47 5.31 21.37
C PRO A 48 6.04 5.45 19.95
N ILE A 49 7.05 6.29 19.80
CA ILE A 49 7.90 6.29 18.61
C ILE A 49 8.62 4.94 18.58
N SER A 50 8.46 4.20 17.50
CA SER A 50 8.87 2.81 17.42
C SER A 50 9.31 2.44 16.01
N ASP A 51 10.03 1.34 15.92
CA ASP A 51 10.39 0.68 14.67
C ASP A 51 9.42 -0.46 14.32
N TYR A 52 9.80 -1.29 13.36
CA TYR A 52 8.99 -2.43 12.92
C TYR A 52 8.77 -3.49 14.02
N GLU A 53 9.67 -3.57 15.00
CA GLU A 53 9.61 -4.61 16.05
C GLU A 53 8.37 -4.48 16.94
N LEU A 54 7.87 -3.26 17.16
CA LEU A 54 6.60 -3.06 17.86
C LEU A 54 5.42 -3.72 17.12
N TYR A 55 5.44 -3.68 15.80
CA TYR A 55 4.35 -4.20 14.96
C TYR A 55 4.52 -5.68 14.59
N ARG A 56 5.74 -6.22 14.69
CA ARG A 56 6.08 -7.59 14.31
C ARG A 56 5.13 -8.63 14.89
N PRO A 57 4.79 -8.64 16.20
CA PRO A 57 3.89 -9.63 16.76
C PRO A 57 2.49 -9.63 16.12
N TYR A 58 1.98 -8.44 15.79
CA TYR A 58 0.69 -8.30 15.14
C TYR A 58 0.76 -8.73 13.66
N VAL A 59 1.83 -8.37 12.96
CA VAL A 59 2.05 -8.77 11.57
C VAL A 59 2.19 -10.29 11.46
N ASP A 60 2.89 -10.94 12.39
CA ASP A 60 3.05 -12.39 12.40
C ASP A 60 1.71 -13.10 12.62
N ARG A 61 0.83 -12.59 13.50
CA ARG A 61 -0.55 -13.07 13.61
C ARG A 61 -1.32 -12.91 12.28
N MET A 62 -1.19 -11.76 11.62
CA MET A 62 -1.82 -11.55 10.32
C MET A 62 -1.33 -12.53 9.26
N ARG A 63 -0.05 -12.87 9.25
CA ARG A 63 0.54 -13.87 8.34
C ARG A 63 0.00 -15.28 8.57
N GLN A 64 -0.46 -15.56 9.79
CA GLN A 64 -1.14 -16.79 10.17
C GLN A 64 -2.65 -16.77 9.85
N GLY A 65 -3.19 -15.63 9.36
CA GLY A 65 -4.59 -15.46 8.98
C GLY A 65 -5.41 -14.57 9.92
N ASP A 66 -4.88 -14.19 11.09
CA ASP A 66 -5.58 -13.29 12.02
C ASP A 66 -5.40 -11.82 11.60
N THR A 67 -6.15 -11.39 10.62
CA THR A 67 -6.12 -10.00 10.14
C THR A 67 -6.60 -9.00 11.20
N SER A 68 -7.37 -9.44 12.21
CA SER A 68 -7.87 -8.59 13.29
C SER A 68 -6.76 -8.08 14.23
N ALA A 69 -5.54 -8.61 14.10
CA ALA A 69 -4.39 -8.14 14.86
C ALA A 69 -4.11 -6.65 14.63
N LEU A 70 -4.11 -6.17 13.37
CA LEU A 70 -3.89 -4.75 13.02
C LEU A 70 -5.07 -4.08 12.32
N LEU A 71 -5.99 -4.84 11.72
CA LEU A 71 -7.04 -4.30 10.87
C LEU A 71 -8.41 -4.47 11.51
N GLY A 72 -9.24 -3.45 11.34
CA GLY A 72 -10.67 -3.58 11.61
C GLY A 72 -11.39 -4.32 10.49
N ARG A 73 -12.57 -4.85 10.78
CA ARG A 73 -13.38 -5.71 9.89
C ARG A 73 -13.64 -5.12 8.50
N ARG A 74 -13.66 -3.78 8.39
CA ARG A 74 -13.91 -3.06 7.14
C ARG A 74 -12.64 -2.79 6.33
N ASN A 75 -11.47 -3.07 6.89
CA ASN A 75 -10.18 -2.81 6.25
C ASN A 75 -9.60 -4.12 5.70
N ARG A 76 -9.90 -4.43 4.44
CA ARG A 76 -9.51 -5.69 3.82
C ARG A 76 -8.02 -5.73 3.49
N LEU A 77 -7.32 -6.75 3.99
CA LEU A 77 -5.96 -7.09 3.56
C LEU A 77 -5.96 -7.62 2.12
N LEU A 78 -5.07 -7.12 1.29
CA LEU A 78 -4.90 -7.53 -0.11
C LEU A 78 -3.66 -8.39 -0.29
N MET A 79 -2.54 -7.95 0.28
CA MET A 79 -1.25 -8.64 0.24
C MET A 79 -0.32 -8.11 1.33
N PHE A 80 0.84 -8.74 1.46
CA PHE A 80 1.99 -8.15 2.16
C PHE A 80 3.03 -7.67 1.15
N ALA A 81 3.39 -6.39 1.21
CA ALA A 81 4.56 -5.88 0.51
C ALA A 81 5.82 -6.31 1.26
N MET A 82 6.77 -6.91 0.54
CA MET A 82 8.05 -7.32 1.10
C MET A 82 9.10 -6.26 0.83
N THR A 83 9.84 -5.87 1.87
CA THR A 83 10.99 -5.00 1.70
C THR A 83 12.23 -5.84 1.40
N SER A 84 13.13 -5.33 0.54
CA SER A 84 14.46 -5.90 0.35
C SER A 84 15.28 -5.66 1.63
N GLY A 85 15.23 -6.56 2.58
CA GLY A 85 16.07 -6.49 3.78
C GLY A 85 17.53 -6.72 3.38
N THR A 86 18.33 -5.68 3.37
CA THR A 86 19.78 -5.79 3.13
C THR A 86 20.55 -6.23 4.37
N THR A 87 19.93 -6.22 5.55
CA THR A 87 20.62 -6.43 6.84
C THR A 87 19.89 -7.35 7.83
N SER A 88 18.64 -7.75 7.58
CA SER A 88 17.86 -8.63 8.46
C SER A 88 16.71 -9.28 7.69
N SER A 89 15.93 -10.14 8.35
CA SER A 89 14.74 -10.78 7.76
C SER A 89 13.81 -9.79 7.07
N SER A 90 13.29 -10.15 5.89
CA SER A 90 12.33 -9.32 5.13
C SER A 90 11.17 -8.88 6.01
N LYS A 91 10.84 -7.58 5.95
CA LYS A 91 9.67 -7.03 6.64
C LYS A 91 8.42 -7.21 5.79
N TYR A 92 7.32 -7.57 6.43
CA TYR A 92 6.02 -7.74 5.80
C TYR A 92 5.15 -6.54 6.13
N ILE A 93 4.83 -5.72 5.13
CA ILE A 93 4.00 -4.52 5.29
C ILE A 93 2.60 -4.82 4.77
N PRO A 94 1.55 -4.80 5.62
CA PRO A 94 0.20 -5.06 5.18
C PRO A 94 -0.28 -4.01 4.17
N VAL A 95 -0.69 -4.45 2.99
CA VAL A 95 -1.30 -3.61 1.96
C VAL A 95 -2.80 -3.85 1.98
N THR A 96 -3.56 -2.82 2.32
CA THR A 96 -5.02 -2.92 2.46
C THR A 96 -5.74 -2.25 1.30
N SER A 97 -7.04 -2.52 1.17
CA SER A 97 -7.90 -1.86 0.19
C SER A 97 -7.92 -0.33 0.40
N ARG A 98 -7.89 0.14 1.65
CA ARG A 98 -7.81 1.57 1.96
C ARG A 98 -6.47 2.17 1.53
N PHE A 99 -5.37 1.53 1.90
CA PHE A 99 -4.04 1.97 1.47
C PHE A 99 -3.94 2.08 -0.06
N LEU A 100 -4.47 1.08 -0.78
CA LEU A 100 -4.45 1.08 -2.24
C LEU A 100 -5.28 2.25 -2.82
N ALA A 101 -6.41 2.59 -2.21
CA ALA A 101 -7.22 3.74 -2.62
C ALA A 101 -6.45 5.06 -2.44
N ASP A 102 -5.82 5.25 -1.28
CA ASP A 102 -5.01 6.44 -0.98
C ASP A 102 -3.77 6.52 -1.90
N TYR A 103 -3.10 5.39 -2.14
CA TYR A 103 -1.98 5.29 -3.07
C TYR A 103 -2.37 5.71 -4.50
N ARG A 104 -3.51 5.20 -5.00
CA ARG A 104 -4.05 5.57 -6.32
C ARG A 104 -4.41 7.05 -6.40
N ALA A 105 -5.01 7.62 -5.36
CA ALA A 105 -5.34 9.03 -5.32
C ALA A 105 -4.08 9.89 -5.45
N GLY A 106 -2.97 9.53 -4.77
CA GLY A 106 -1.69 10.20 -4.92
C GLY A 106 -1.14 10.16 -6.34
N TRP A 107 -1.15 8.97 -6.98
CA TRP A 107 -0.71 8.81 -8.36
C TRP A 107 -1.59 9.56 -9.37
N GLN A 108 -2.91 9.57 -9.18
CA GLN A 108 -3.83 10.32 -10.03
C GLN A 108 -3.53 11.82 -9.98
N MET A 109 -3.28 12.36 -8.80
CA MET A 109 -2.94 13.78 -8.63
C MET A 109 -1.64 14.14 -9.35
N TRP A 110 -0.61 13.31 -9.19
CA TRP A 110 0.66 13.48 -9.92
C TRP A 110 0.47 13.34 -11.43
N GLY A 111 -0.26 12.33 -11.88
CA GLY A 111 -0.53 12.09 -13.30
C GLY A 111 -1.27 13.26 -13.96
N ILE A 112 -2.32 13.78 -13.32
CA ILE A 112 -3.07 14.95 -13.85
C ILE A 112 -2.13 16.14 -14.03
N GLU A 113 -1.26 16.42 -13.05
CA GLU A 113 -0.33 17.55 -13.16
C GLU A 113 0.72 17.31 -14.26
N LEU A 114 1.22 16.08 -14.38
CA LEU A 114 2.18 15.71 -15.42
C LEU A 114 1.57 15.89 -16.82
N TYR A 115 0.36 15.38 -17.06
CA TYR A 115 -0.33 15.53 -18.34
C TYR A 115 -0.69 16.99 -18.67
N ARG A 116 -0.90 17.81 -17.66
CA ARG A 116 -1.17 19.25 -17.84
C ARG A 116 0.09 20.04 -18.21
N THR A 117 1.27 19.63 -17.73
CA THR A 117 2.51 20.40 -17.82
C THR A 117 3.45 19.95 -18.94
N VAL A 118 3.30 18.70 -19.43
CA VAL A 118 4.15 18.14 -20.48
C VAL A 118 3.37 17.95 -21.78
N PRO A 119 3.52 18.85 -22.77
CA PRO A 119 2.87 18.72 -24.07
C PRO A 119 3.31 17.43 -24.79
N GLY A 120 2.36 16.75 -25.45
CA GLY A 120 2.62 15.52 -26.21
C GLY A 120 2.75 14.24 -25.35
N LEU A 121 2.73 14.33 -24.03
CA LEU A 121 2.75 13.15 -23.17
C LEU A 121 1.60 12.16 -23.44
N PRO A 122 0.36 12.58 -23.78
CA PRO A 122 -0.73 11.66 -24.12
C PRO A 122 -0.46 10.76 -25.32
N ASP A 123 0.44 11.17 -26.21
CA ASP A 123 0.78 10.45 -27.45
C ASP A 123 1.93 9.43 -27.23
N LEU A 124 2.46 9.36 -26.01
CA LEU A 124 3.59 8.49 -25.69
C LEU A 124 3.11 7.21 -25.01
N HIS A 125 3.83 6.13 -25.28
CA HIS A 125 3.65 4.88 -24.58
C HIS A 125 4.33 4.90 -23.21
N VAL A 126 3.75 4.17 -22.25
CA VAL A 126 4.28 4.06 -20.88
C VAL A 126 5.11 2.79 -20.76
N VAL A 127 6.36 2.93 -20.36
CA VAL A 127 7.20 1.79 -19.97
C VAL A 127 7.12 1.62 -18.46
N GLN A 128 6.53 0.52 -18.00
CA GLN A 128 6.47 0.18 -16.58
C GLN A 128 7.12 -1.18 -16.34
N ILE A 129 8.20 -1.19 -15.56
CA ILE A 129 8.83 -2.42 -15.08
C ILE A 129 8.26 -2.72 -13.69
N ALA A 130 7.60 -3.86 -13.56
CA ALA A 130 7.01 -4.32 -12.30
C ALA A 130 7.56 -5.70 -11.92
N SER A 131 7.47 -6.03 -10.63
CA SER A 131 7.74 -7.36 -10.11
C SER A 131 6.46 -7.94 -9.53
N SER A 132 6.34 -9.27 -9.53
CA SER A 132 5.13 -9.97 -9.09
C SER A 132 4.67 -9.51 -7.70
N HIS A 133 3.36 -9.35 -7.54
CA HIS A 133 2.72 -9.09 -6.25
C HIS A 133 2.50 -10.38 -5.44
N CYS A 134 2.62 -11.55 -6.10
CA CYS A 134 2.47 -12.86 -5.46
C CYS A 134 3.71 -13.72 -5.75
N ARG A 135 4.81 -13.46 -5.02
CA ARG A 135 6.02 -14.29 -5.06
C ARG A 135 5.92 -15.51 -4.16
N SER A 136 5.12 -15.41 -3.11
CA SER A 136 4.81 -16.47 -2.16
C SER A 136 3.47 -16.19 -1.48
N LEU A 137 2.97 -17.19 -0.76
CA LEU A 137 1.80 -17.04 0.12
C LEU A 137 2.25 -17.17 1.57
N THR A 138 1.57 -16.45 2.47
CA THR A 138 1.68 -16.68 3.92
C THR A 138 0.99 -17.97 4.33
N LEU A 139 1.15 -18.41 5.57
CA LEU A 139 0.40 -19.54 6.14
C LEU A 139 -1.12 -19.29 6.10
N GLY A 140 -1.55 -18.03 6.25
CA GLY A 140 -2.96 -17.64 6.11
C GLY A 140 -3.43 -17.43 4.67
N GLY A 141 -2.64 -17.83 3.66
CA GLY A 141 -3.01 -17.76 2.24
C GLY A 141 -2.94 -16.37 1.61
N THR A 142 -2.38 -15.38 2.30
CA THR A 142 -2.26 -14.01 1.77
C THR A 142 -1.04 -13.88 0.86
N PRO A 143 -1.17 -13.27 -0.35
CA PRO A 143 -0.04 -13.03 -1.24
C PRO A 143 1.04 -12.15 -0.61
N CYS A 144 2.31 -12.47 -0.93
CA CYS A 144 3.50 -11.70 -0.55
C CYS A 144 4.33 -11.37 -1.78
N GLY A 145 4.70 -10.09 -1.95
CA GLY A 145 5.47 -9.67 -3.12
C GLY A 145 5.66 -8.17 -3.20
N ASN A 146 5.68 -7.64 -4.41
CA ASN A 146 5.92 -6.22 -4.66
C ASN A 146 4.62 -5.46 -4.93
N ILE A 147 4.48 -4.28 -4.33
CA ILE A 147 3.31 -3.42 -4.53
C ILE A 147 3.18 -2.94 -5.98
N SER A 148 4.29 -2.77 -6.70
CA SER A 148 4.28 -2.39 -8.11
C SER A 148 3.53 -3.40 -8.99
N GLY A 149 3.67 -4.70 -8.71
CA GLY A 149 2.93 -5.75 -9.38
C GLY A 149 1.44 -5.71 -9.08
N LEU A 150 1.05 -5.45 -7.82
CA LEU A 150 -0.36 -5.29 -7.46
C LEU A 150 -0.98 -4.10 -8.22
N VAL A 151 -0.31 -2.96 -8.23
CA VAL A 151 -0.81 -1.77 -8.93
C VAL A 151 -0.93 -2.02 -10.43
N ALA A 152 0.06 -2.67 -11.05
CA ALA A 152 0.03 -3.03 -12.47
C ALA A 152 -1.11 -3.99 -12.81
N SER A 153 -1.36 -5.01 -11.97
CA SER A 153 -2.44 -5.99 -12.19
C SER A 153 -3.84 -5.38 -12.08
N MET A 154 -3.99 -4.30 -11.33
CA MET A 154 -5.28 -3.65 -11.05
C MET A 154 -5.55 -2.40 -11.90
N GLN A 155 -4.76 -2.15 -12.93
CA GLN A 155 -4.99 -1.03 -13.85
C GLN A 155 -6.25 -1.22 -14.70
N ASN A 156 -6.90 -0.10 -15.02
CA ASN A 156 -8.03 -0.10 -15.95
C ASN A 156 -7.59 -0.66 -17.31
N PRO A 157 -8.36 -1.56 -17.95
CA PRO A 157 -8.04 -2.10 -19.27
C PRO A 157 -7.73 -1.04 -20.34
N LEU A 158 -8.45 0.10 -20.33
CA LEU A 158 -8.18 1.22 -21.24
C LEU A 158 -6.80 1.86 -21.04
N VAL A 159 -6.32 1.88 -19.80
CA VAL A 159 -4.99 2.41 -19.48
C VAL A 159 -3.90 1.40 -19.82
N ARG A 160 -4.21 0.10 -19.75
CA ARG A 160 -3.25 -0.97 -20.10
C ARG A 160 -2.78 -0.90 -21.55
N SER A 161 -3.62 -0.45 -22.49
CA SER A 161 -3.24 -0.33 -23.89
C SER A 161 -2.12 0.70 -24.14
N LEU A 162 -1.91 1.62 -23.21
CA LEU A 162 -0.82 2.59 -23.26
C LEU A 162 0.53 2.03 -22.79
N TYR A 163 0.53 0.84 -22.17
CA TYR A 163 1.75 0.23 -21.64
C TYR A 163 2.43 -0.66 -22.68
N THR A 164 3.69 -0.40 -22.95
CA THR A 164 4.51 -1.18 -23.89
C THR A 164 4.77 -2.60 -23.36
N ILE A 165 4.97 -2.73 -22.04
CA ILE A 165 5.28 -4.02 -21.40
C ILE A 165 3.99 -4.61 -20.82
N PRO A 166 3.54 -5.79 -21.25
CA PRO A 166 2.38 -6.46 -20.68
C PRO A 166 2.57 -6.72 -19.18
N SER A 167 1.51 -6.54 -18.38
CA SER A 167 1.58 -6.77 -16.93
C SER A 167 1.97 -8.21 -16.54
N ALA A 168 1.69 -9.20 -17.39
CA ALA A 168 2.07 -10.60 -17.20
C ALA A 168 3.59 -10.81 -17.14
N VAL A 169 4.37 -9.94 -17.75
CA VAL A 169 5.85 -9.99 -17.68
C VAL A 169 6.34 -9.82 -16.23
N ALA A 170 5.57 -9.14 -15.37
CA ALA A 170 5.89 -9.01 -13.96
C ALA A 170 6.01 -10.36 -13.23
N ASP A 171 5.20 -11.35 -13.65
CA ASP A 171 5.10 -12.67 -13.02
C ASP A 171 6.11 -13.70 -13.58
N VAL A 172 6.88 -13.35 -14.60
CA VAL A 172 7.94 -14.20 -15.15
C VAL A 172 9.04 -14.35 -14.08
N ALA A 173 9.27 -15.59 -13.65
CA ALA A 173 10.26 -15.92 -12.62
C ALA A 173 11.70 -15.92 -13.15
N ASP A 174 11.89 -16.40 -14.38
CA ASP A 174 13.21 -16.43 -15.04
C ASP A 174 13.66 -15.01 -15.40
N ALA A 175 14.82 -14.61 -14.87
CA ALA A 175 15.33 -13.25 -15.03
C ALA A 175 15.79 -12.94 -16.46
N ASP A 176 16.34 -13.93 -17.17
CA ASP A 176 16.84 -13.75 -18.53
C ASP A 176 15.70 -13.73 -19.53
N LEU A 177 14.71 -14.59 -19.36
CA LEU A 177 13.47 -14.55 -20.14
C LEU A 177 12.75 -13.20 -19.91
N LYS A 178 12.62 -12.79 -18.65
CA LYS A 178 12.01 -11.50 -18.31
C LYS A 178 12.72 -10.33 -18.99
N ARG A 179 14.06 -10.32 -18.98
CA ARG A 179 14.85 -9.30 -19.68
C ARG A 179 14.57 -9.26 -21.17
N ARG A 180 14.51 -10.42 -21.82
CA ARG A 180 14.20 -10.53 -23.26
C ARG A 180 12.80 -10.06 -23.61
N LEU A 181 11.84 -10.18 -22.69
CA LEU A 181 10.45 -9.74 -22.90
C LEU A 181 10.27 -8.23 -22.66
N ILE A 182 11.25 -7.58 -22.04
CA ILE A 182 11.26 -6.13 -21.77
C ILE A 182 11.98 -5.36 -22.88
N LEU A 183 13.01 -5.97 -23.49
CA LEU A 183 13.82 -5.39 -24.57
C LEU A 183 13.17 -5.63 -25.93
#